data_eab9420b25c0b29763c113cb67c657de
#
_entry.id   eab9420b25c0b29763c113cb67c657de
#
_cell.length_a   1.000
_cell.length_b   1.000
_cell.length_c   1.000
_cell.angle_alpha   90.00
_cell.angle_beta   90.00
_cell.angle_gamma   90.00
#
_symmetry.space_group_name_H-M   'P 1'
#
loop_
_entity.id
_entity.type
_entity.pdbx_description
1 polymer ?
#
loop_
_entity_poly.entity_id
_entity_poly.type
_entity_poly.pdbx_seq_one_letter_code
_entity_poly.pdbx_strand_id
1 'polypeptide(L)'
;MTKKPKTILYARVSTSEQTIEHQRTHAEKAGFVFTHVIADDGVSGVRTRLADRPEGKRLFDLLGAGDTLVVRWVDRLGRNYADVTDAIRHFMKEGVIIRTVINGLIFDGSTSDPMQQAVRDAMIAFMAATAQAQAEATKEAQRAGIDHVKEDATKYRGRRPSFDRYQFEQVQAMLTQGVGVSAIASEVGVSRQTVYRIRDDAAAAAAMLERWEQKMPDSVPA
;
A
#
# COMPACT_ATOMS: atom_id res chain seq x y z
N MET A 1 14.41 -15.23 39.09
CA MET A 1 15.26 -15.47 37.90
C MET A 1 15.09 -14.28 36.95
N THR A 2 16.10 -13.44 36.81
CA THR A 2 16.08 -12.32 35.85
C THR A 2 16.13 -12.89 34.43
N LYS A 3 15.07 -12.67 33.68
CA LYS A 3 14.96 -13.07 32.27
C LYS A 3 16.09 -12.39 31.46
N LYS A 4 16.90 -13.15 30.74
CA LYS A 4 17.94 -12.60 29.86
C LYS A 4 17.28 -11.73 28.77
N PRO A 5 17.72 -10.45 28.59
CA PRO A 5 17.17 -9.59 27.56
C PRO A 5 17.24 -10.22 26.18
N LYS A 6 16.18 -10.07 25.40
CA LYS A 6 16.11 -10.54 24.02
C LYS A 6 16.42 -9.40 23.06
N THR A 7 16.98 -9.73 21.93
CA THR A 7 17.12 -8.82 20.79
C THR A 7 16.34 -9.42 19.62
N ILE A 8 15.29 -8.73 19.17
CA ILE A 8 14.40 -9.18 18.09
C ILE A 8 14.57 -8.26 16.90
N LEU A 9 14.93 -8.82 15.73
CA LEU A 9 14.85 -8.11 14.47
C LEU A 9 13.43 -8.23 13.93
N TYR A 10 12.78 -7.09 13.62
CA TYR A 10 11.56 -7.07 12.85
C TYR A 10 11.83 -6.57 11.43
N ALA A 11 11.50 -7.40 10.45
CA ALA A 11 11.62 -7.12 9.03
C ALA A 11 10.24 -7.10 8.36
N ARG A 12 10.09 -6.32 7.28
CA ARG A 12 8.90 -6.31 6.44
C ARG A 12 9.28 -6.08 4.99
N VAL A 13 8.75 -6.90 4.10
CA VAL A 13 8.87 -6.75 2.65
C VAL A 13 7.48 -6.71 2.02
N SER A 14 7.28 -5.84 1.05
CA SER A 14 6.03 -5.70 0.30
C SER A 14 6.12 -6.22 -1.12
N THR A 15 7.34 -6.41 -1.63
CA THR A 15 7.65 -6.90 -2.99
C THR A 15 8.93 -7.69 -2.97
N SER A 16 9.16 -8.52 -3.98
CA SER A 16 10.27 -9.47 -4.12
C SER A 16 11.69 -8.87 -4.24
N GLU A 17 11.82 -7.55 -4.42
CA GLU A 17 13.14 -6.92 -4.65
C GLU A 17 14.00 -6.74 -3.39
N GLN A 18 13.40 -6.72 -2.20
CA GLN A 18 14.13 -6.68 -0.93
C GLN A 18 13.74 -7.87 -0.08
N THR A 19 14.62 -8.85 -0.02
CA THR A 19 14.39 -10.04 0.81
C THR A 19 14.56 -9.73 2.29
N ILE A 20 13.87 -10.49 3.14
CA ILE A 20 14.04 -10.47 4.59
C ILE A 20 15.52 -10.71 4.95
N GLU A 21 16.17 -11.57 4.18
CA GLU A 21 17.59 -11.91 4.36
C GLU A 21 18.52 -10.69 4.16
N HIS A 22 18.23 -9.81 3.19
CA HIS A 22 19.00 -8.57 3.04
C HIS A 22 18.87 -7.65 4.26
N GLN A 23 17.67 -7.54 4.85
CA GLN A 23 17.47 -6.72 6.06
C GLN A 23 18.21 -7.33 7.25
N ARG A 24 18.19 -8.65 7.38
CA ARG A 24 18.92 -9.39 8.39
C ARG A 24 20.43 -9.19 8.25
N THR A 25 21.00 -9.48 7.07
CA THR A 25 22.43 -9.32 6.78
C THR A 25 22.91 -7.88 7.05
N HIS A 26 22.09 -6.88 6.68
CA HIS A 26 22.43 -5.49 6.92
C HIS A 26 22.49 -5.17 8.42
N ALA A 27 21.56 -5.69 9.21
CA ALA A 27 21.55 -5.51 10.64
C ALA A 27 22.71 -6.27 11.34
N GLU A 28 23.07 -7.48 10.88
CA GLU A 28 24.23 -8.24 11.37
C GLU A 28 25.53 -7.50 11.07
N LYS A 29 25.70 -6.92 9.87
CA LYS A 29 26.84 -6.07 9.53
C LYS A 29 26.92 -4.79 10.39
N ALA A 30 25.80 -4.29 10.88
CA ALA A 30 25.75 -3.18 11.84
C ALA A 30 26.04 -3.63 13.28
N GLY A 31 26.43 -4.88 13.51
CA GLY A 31 26.86 -5.42 14.80
C GLY A 31 25.72 -5.96 15.68
N PHE A 32 24.51 -6.14 15.14
CA PHE A 32 23.42 -6.72 15.91
C PHE A 32 23.47 -8.25 15.92
N VAL A 33 23.23 -8.84 17.10
CA VAL A 33 23.05 -10.29 17.28
C VAL A 33 21.61 -10.51 17.76
N PHE A 34 20.84 -11.29 17.01
CA PHE A 34 19.42 -11.50 17.27
C PHE A 34 19.17 -12.83 17.99
N THR A 35 18.26 -12.79 18.96
CA THR A 35 17.68 -14.01 19.54
C THR A 35 16.54 -14.55 18.66
N HIS A 36 15.81 -13.64 17.97
CA HIS A 36 14.71 -13.99 17.08
C HIS A 36 14.67 -13.01 15.90
N VAL A 37 14.20 -13.51 14.75
CA VAL A 37 13.84 -12.70 13.59
C VAL A 37 12.34 -12.90 13.34
N ILE A 38 11.59 -11.81 13.32
CA ILE A 38 10.16 -11.79 13.03
C ILE A 38 9.96 -11.01 11.74
N ALA A 39 9.25 -11.57 10.80
CA ALA A 39 9.13 -10.95 9.48
C ALA A 39 7.74 -11.13 8.87
N ASP A 40 7.19 -10.02 8.36
CA ASP A 40 5.99 -10.01 7.53
C ASP A 40 6.41 -9.94 6.05
N ASP A 41 6.07 -10.99 5.30
CA ASP A 41 6.31 -11.09 3.86
C ASP A 41 5.01 -10.79 3.08
N GLY A 42 5.12 -10.02 1.99
CA GLY A 42 3.97 -9.63 1.17
C GLY A 42 3.01 -8.65 1.82
N VAL A 43 3.33 -8.12 3.01
CA VAL A 43 2.45 -7.23 3.77
C VAL A 43 2.71 -5.77 3.44
N SER A 44 1.66 -5.05 3.00
CA SER A 44 1.75 -3.63 2.68
C SER A 44 2.03 -2.77 3.93
N GLY A 45 3.11 -1.99 3.86
CA GLY A 45 3.47 -1.05 4.93
C GLY A 45 2.50 0.13 5.08
N VAL A 46 1.76 0.49 4.03
CA VAL A 46 0.86 1.65 4.02
C VAL A 46 -0.61 1.31 4.27
N ARG A 47 -0.97 0.03 4.30
CA ARG A 47 -2.36 -0.41 4.48
C ARG A 47 -2.63 -1.04 5.84
N THR A 48 -1.63 -1.70 6.45
CA THR A 48 -1.82 -2.52 7.64
C THR A 48 -1.01 -1.99 8.82
N ARG A 49 -1.67 -1.72 9.95
CA ARG A 49 -1.02 -1.35 11.22
C ARG A 49 -0.14 -2.49 11.71
N LEU A 50 0.91 -2.18 12.49
CA LEU A 50 1.80 -3.20 13.05
C LEU A 50 1.03 -4.26 13.86
N ALA A 51 0.08 -3.83 14.69
CA ALA A 51 -0.73 -4.71 15.52
C ALA A 51 -1.69 -5.64 14.72
N ASP A 52 -1.97 -5.28 13.46
CA ASP A 52 -2.87 -6.05 12.59
C ASP A 52 -2.10 -6.95 11.60
N ARG A 53 -0.76 -6.88 11.60
CA ARG A 53 0.08 -7.73 10.74
C ARG A 53 0.22 -9.12 11.34
N PRO A 54 0.24 -10.19 10.51
CA PRO A 54 0.31 -11.58 11.00
C PRO A 54 1.45 -11.83 12.00
N GLU A 55 2.65 -11.36 11.67
CA GLU A 55 3.83 -11.52 12.51
C GLU A 55 4.13 -10.30 13.37
N GLY A 56 3.84 -9.08 12.89
CA GLY A 56 4.07 -7.83 13.61
C GLY A 56 3.33 -7.76 14.95
N LYS A 57 2.09 -8.30 15.03
CA LYS A 57 1.31 -8.36 16.27
C LYS A 57 2.00 -9.15 17.39
N ARG A 58 2.81 -10.16 17.04
CA ARG A 58 3.54 -10.98 18.01
C ARG A 58 4.58 -10.20 18.81
N LEU A 59 5.05 -9.07 18.26
CA LEU A 59 5.99 -8.20 18.98
C LEU A 59 5.43 -7.66 20.28
N PHE A 60 4.11 -7.40 20.30
CA PHE A 60 3.41 -6.87 21.48
C PHE A 60 3.35 -7.88 22.65
N ASP A 61 3.37 -9.18 22.32
CA ASP A 61 3.36 -10.27 23.33
C ASP A 61 4.77 -10.72 23.71
N LEU A 62 5.75 -10.57 22.79
CA LEU A 62 7.08 -11.11 22.96
C LEU A 62 8.06 -10.16 23.63
N LEU A 63 7.91 -8.84 23.40
CA LEU A 63 8.82 -7.82 23.92
C LEU A 63 8.35 -7.31 25.29
N GLY A 64 9.32 -7.07 26.16
CA GLY A 64 9.08 -6.50 27.48
C GLY A 64 10.30 -5.72 27.97
N ALA A 65 10.27 -5.29 29.23
CA ALA A 65 11.30 -4.44 29.81
C ALA A 65 12.71 -5.01 29.65
N GLY A 66 13.61 -4.16 29.12
CA GLY A 66 15.00 -4.49 28.85
C GLY A 66 15.25 -5.23 27.51
N ASP A 67 14.18 -5.68 26.81
CA ASP A 67 14.33 -6.29 25.49
C ASP A 67 14.63 -5.21 24.42
N THR A 68 15.29 -5.60 23.33
CA THR A 68 15.63 -4.71 22.22
C THR A 68 14.88 -5.10 20.95
N LEU A 69 14.16 -4.14 20.36
CA LEU A 69 13.54 -4.24 19.05
C LEU A 69 14.44 -3.56 18.01
N VAL A 70 14.95 -4.30 17.05
CA VAL A 70 15.74 -3.77 15.94
C VAL A 70 14.89 -3.73 14.70
N VAL A 71 14.88 -2.59 14.01
CA VAL A 71 14.20 -2.39 12.72
C VAL A 71 15.15 -1.72 11.74
N ARG A 72 14.99 -1.99 10.46
CA ARG A 72 15.79 -1.32 9.43
C ARG A 72 15.60 0.20 9.49
N TRP A 73 14.36 0.66 9.58
CA TRP A 73 13.93 2.04 9.74
C TRP A 73 12.58 2.08 10.46
N VAL A 74 12.21 3.22 11.04
CA VAL A 74 10.96 3.37 11.82
C VAL A 74 9.68 3.15 11.00
N ASP A 75 9.72 3.31 9.68
CA ASP A 75 8.60 3.02 8.76
C ASP A 75 8.13 1.56 8.81
N ARG A 76 8.95 0.67 9.34
CA ARG A 76 8.55 -0.72 9.58
C ARG A 76 7.50 -0.85 10.67
N LEU A 77 7.43 0.10 11.60
CA LEU A 77 6.55 0.06 12.78
C LEU A 77 5.12 0.57 12.53
N GLY A 78 4.81 1.11 11.35
CA GLY A 78 3.45 1.60 11.08
C GLY A 78 3.20 1.83 9.59
N ARG A 79 1.98 2.20 9.23
CA ARG A 79 1.56 2.61 7.86
C ARG A 79 1.70 4.11 7.61
N ASN A 80 1.68 4.87 8.66
CA ASN A 80 1.79 6.32 8.64
C ASN A 80 2.47 6.79 9.93
N TYR A 81 2.65 8.09 10.01
CA TYR A 81 3.31 8.70 11.14
C TYR A 81 2.65 8.39 12.50
N ALA A 82 1.34 8.54 12.60
CA ALA A 82 0.62 8.29 13.85
C ALA A 82 0.82 6.85 14.33
N ASP A 83 0.66 5.87 13.43
CA ASP A 83 0.87 4.46 13.76
C ASP A 83 2.31 4.17 14.23
N VAL A 84 3.32 4.78 13.57
CA VAL A 84 4.73 4.63 13.95
C VAL A 84 4.99 5.21 15.35
N THR A 85 4.47 6.40 15.62
CA THR A 85 4.60 7.06 16.91
C THR A 85 3.91 6.28 18.03
N ASP A 86 2.71 5.78 17.76
CA ASP A 86 1.95 4.98 18.73
C ASP A 86 2.68 3.68 19.05
N ALA A 87 3.24 2.99 18.04
CA ALA A 87 4.02 1.79 18.23
C ALA A 87 5.31 2.05 19.05
N ILE A 88 6.04 3.13 18.73
CA ILE A 88 7.24 3.52 19.48
C ILE A 88 6.89 3.82 20.94
N ARG A 89 5.85 4.64 21.17
CA ARG A 89 5.40 4.99 22.53
C ARG A 89 4.96 3.76 23.33
N HIS A 90 4.24 2.85 22.68
CA HIS A 90 3.80 1.61 23.32
C HIS A 90 5.00 0.78 23.79
N PHE A 91 5.93 0.43 22.90
CA PHE A 91 7.10 -0.38 23.28
C PHE A 91 7.98 0.30 24.32
N MET A 92 8.12 1.63 24.25
CA MET A 92 8.88 2.37 25.25
C MET A 92 8.21 2.36 26.61
N LYS A 93 6.86 2.46 26.67
CA LYS A 93 6.11 2.35 27.94
C LYS A 93 6.31 0.97 28.57
N GLU A 94 6.46 -0.07 27.75
CA GLU A 94 6.77 -1.43 28.21
C GLU A 94 8.27 -1.63 28.55
N GLY A 95 9.08 -0.56 28.49
CA GLY A 95 10.51 -0.60 28.81
C GLY A 95 11.40 -1.23 27.73
N VAL A 96 10.91 -1.32 26.49
CA VAL A 96 11.64 -1.85 25.34
C VAL A 96 12.56 -0.78 24.74
N ILE A 97 13.76 -1.19 24.31
CA ILE A 97 14.71 -0.35 23.58
C ILE A 97 14.50 -0.57 22.09
N ILE A 98 14.15 0.47 21.33
CA ILE A 98 14.03 0.38 19.86
C ILE A 98 15.30 0.95 19.22
N ARG A 99 15.88 0.20 18.26
CA ARG A 99 17.08 0.60 17.52
C ARG A 99 16.86 0.48 16.02
N THR A 100 17.28 1.52 15.28
CA THR A 100 17.23 1.52 13.83
C THR A 100 18.59 1.23 13.22
N VAL A 101 18.64 0.45 12.12
CA VAL A 101 19.89 0.04 11.47
C VAL A 101 20.48 1.17 10.62
N ILE A 102 19.64 1.88 9.84
CA ILE A 102 20.14 2.82 8.81
C ILE A 102 20.80 4.06 9.43
N ASN A 103 20.20 4.65 10.44
CA ASN A 103 20.66 5.94 11.00
C ASN A 103 21.02 5.86 12.48
N GLY A 104 21.06 4.66 13.06
CA GLY A 104 21.51 4.43 14.42
C GLY A 104 20.66 5.09 15.51
N LEU A 105 19.38 5.41 15.25
CA LEU A 105 18.49 6.00 16.25
C LEU A 105 18.21 4.97 17.36
N ILE A 106 18.18 5.48 18.60
CA ILE A 106 17.86 4.69 19.78
C ILE A 106 16.72 5.39 20.52
N PHE A 107 15.63 4.63 20.73
CA PHE A 107 14.52 5.03 21.59
C PHE A 107 14.55 4.12 22.81
N ASP A 108 15.16 4.60 23.88
CA ASP A 108 15.34 3.82 25.10
C ASP A 108 14.15 3.96 26.02
N GLY A 109 13.33 2.91 26.07
CA GLY A 109 12.18 2.81 26.98
C GLY A 109 12.60 2.46 28.42
N SER A 110 13.83 2.00 28.65
CA SER A 110 14.31 1.60 29.98
C SER A 110 14.88 2.78 30.78
N THR A 111 15.13 3.94 30.15
CA THR A 111 15.72 5.10 30.83
C THR A 111 14.75 5.75 31.81
N SER A 112 15.23 6.02 33.01
CA SER A 112 14.53 6.83 34.02
C SER A 112 15.00 8.29 34.09
N ASP A 113 16.00 8.66 33.27
CA ASP A 113 16.54 10.02 33.22
C ASP A 113 15.56 10.96 32.51
N PRO A 114 15.02 12.00 33.19
CA PRO A 114 14.04 12.91 32.60
C PRO A 114 14.57 13.68 31.39
N MET A 115 15.86 14.01 31.35
CA MET A 115 16.46 14.69 30.19
C MET A 115 16.49 13.81 28.96
N GLN A 116 16.87 12.56 29.11
CA GLN A 116 16.87 11.59 28.01
C GLN A 116 15.43 11.30 27.53
N GLN A 117 14.46 11.26 28.45
CA GLN A 117 13.04 11.14 28.09
C GLN A 117 12.57 12.33 27.26
N ALA A 118 12.91 13.55 27.66
CA ALA A 118 12.53 14.77 26.92
C ALA A 118 13.17 14.84 25.53
N VAL A 119 14.46 14.51 25.40
CA VAL A 119 15.17 14.44 24.11
C VAL A 119 14.51 13.41 23.19
N ARG A 120 14.19 12.24 23.70
CA ARG A 120 13.51 11.18 22.98
C ARG A 120 12.13 11.61 22.47
N ASP A 121 11.32 12.26 23.32
CA ASP A 121 9.99 12.73 22.97
C ASP A 121 10.05 13.84 21.91
N ALA A 122 11.04 14.71 22.00
CA ALA A 122 11.32 15.72 20.97
C ALA A 122 11.73 15.08 19.62
N MET A 123 12.55 14.04 19.64
CA MET A 123 12.93 13.31 18.42
C MET A 123 11.71 12.62 17.78
N ILE A 124 10.86 12.01 18.58
CA ILE A 124 9.61 11.39 18.09
C ILE A 124 8.75 12.46 17.44
N ALA A 125 8.53 13.60 18.07
CA ALA A 125 7.75 14.72 17.54
C ALA A 125 8.34 15.28 16.24
N PHE A 126 9.66 15.44 16.16
CA PHE A 126 10.35 15.91 14.95
C PHE A 126 10.22 14.94 13.77
N MET A 127 10.47 13.67 14.00
CA MET A 127 10.28 12.63 12.97
C MET A 127 8.84 12.59 12.45
N ALA A 128 7.94 12.93 13.31
CA ALA A 128 6.54 13.14 13.10
C ALA A 128 6.22 14.16 12.04
N ALA A 129 6.60 15.33 12.36
CA ALA A 129 6.34 16.47 11.53
C ALA A 129 6.99 16.28 10.14
N THR A 130 8.22 15.75 10.09
CA THR A 130 8.92 15.51 8.82
C THR A 130 8.24 14.43 7.97
N ALA A 131 7.78 13.34 8.56
CA ALA A 131 7.07 12.28 7.83
C ALA A 131 5.70 12.77 7.31
N GLN A 132 4.99 13.59 8.07
CA GLN A 132 3.75 14.21 7.64
C GLN A 132 3.99 15.17 6.47
N ALA A 133 4.97 16.05 6.58
CA ALA A 133 5.33 16.99 5.50
C ALA A 133 5.68 16.26 4.20
N GLN A 134 6.45 15.15 4.28
CA GLN A 134 6.75 14.32 3.11
C GLN A 134 5.51 13.65 2.51
N ALA A 135 4.58 13.18 3.35
CA ALA A 135 3.35 12.57 2.88
C ALA A 135 2.44 13.59 2.16
N GLU A 136 2.36 14.81 2.67
CA GLU A 136 1.62 15.91 2.06
C GLU A 136 2.23 16.32 0.72
N ALA A 137 3.55 16.52 0.66
CA ALA A 137 4.26 16.82 -0.58
C ALA A 137 4.09 15.73 -1.65
N THR A 138 4.12 14.45 -1.25
CA THR A 138 3.90 13.32 -2.15
C THR A 138 2.46 13.31 -2.70
N LYS A 139 1.46 13.59 -1.85
CA LYS A 139 0.05 13.68 -2.30
C LYS A 139 -0.15 14.84 -3.27
N GLU A 140 0.49 15.97 -3.01
CA GLU A 140 0.41 17.15 -3.88
C GLU A 140 1.04 16.87 -5.24
N ALA A 141 2.24 16.27 -5.27
CA ALA A 141 2.89 15.84 -6.51
C ALA A 141 2.06 14.82 -7.30
N GLN A 142 1.42 13.86 -6.61
CA GLN A 142 0.52 12.89 -7.25
C GLN A 142 -0.72 13.57 -7.83
N ARG A 143 -1.34 14.53 -7.12
CA ARG A 143 -2.49 15.30 -7.63
C ARG A 143 -2.10 16.09 -8.86
N ALA A 144 -0.99 16.83 -8.80
CA ALA A 144 -0.48 17.59 -9.95
C ALA A 144 -0.22 16.67 -11.17
N GLY A 145 0.37 15.48 -10.94
CA GLY A 145 0.57 14.49 -12.01
C GLY A 145 -0.76 13.96 -12.59
N ILE A 146 -1.76 13.69 -11.76
CA ILE A 146 -3.08 13.25 -12.21
C ILE A 146 -3.78 14.37 -13.00
N ASP A 147 -3.72 15.60 -12.51
CA ASP A 147 -4.40 16.73 -13.16
C ASP A 147 -3.75 17.04 -14.51
N HIS A 148 -2.43 16.99 -14.61
CA HIS A 148 -1.72 17.09 -15.88
C HIS A 148 -2.11 15.99 -16.89
N VAL A 149 -2.26 14.74 -16.41
CA VAL A 149 -2.69 13.63 -17.29
C VAL A 149 -4.16 13.72 -17.68
N LYS A 150 -5.03 14.31 -16.84
CA LYS A 150 -6.45 14.53 -17.19
C LYS A 150 -6.65 15.52 -18.33
N GLU A 151 -5.74 16.49 -18.47
CA GLU A 151 -5.74 17.44 -19.58
C GLU A 151 -5.39 16.77 -20.92
N ASP A 152 -4.67 15.64 -20.88
CA ASP A 152 -4.34 14.83 -22.07
C ASP A 152 -5.46 13.80 -22.31
N ALA A 153 -6.38 14.15 -23.22
CA ALA A 153 -7.51 13.29 -23.61
C ALA A 153 -7.07 11.90 -24.12
N THR A 154 -5.83 11.76 -24.61
CA THR A 154 -5.30 10.49 -25.11
C THR A 154 -4.84 9.55 -24.00
N LYS A 155 -4.38 10.09 -22.88
CA LYS A 155 -3.90 9.31 -21.72
C LYS A 155 -5.00 8.94 -20.75
N TYR A 156 -5.97 9.84 -20.51
CA TYR A 156 -7.07 9.57 -19.57
C TYR A 156 -8.33 9.10 -20.31
N ARG A 157 -8.32 7.84 -20.74
CA ARG A 157 -9.41 7.26 -21.55
C ARG A 157 -10.63 6.83 -20.75
N GLY A 158 -10.50 6.65 -19.44
CA GLY A 158 -11.53 6.06 -18.58
C GLY A 158 -11.62 4.54 -18.72
N ARG A 159 -12.71 3.94 -18.24
CA ARG A 159 -12.94 2.50 -18.33
C ARG A 159 -13.32 2.13 -19.76
N ARG A 160 -12.63 1.13 -20.34
CA ARG A 160 -12.98 0.57 -21.64
C ARG A 160 -14.43 0.05 -21.64
N PRO A 161 -15.23 0.35 -22.68
CA PRO A 161 -16.54 -0.26 -22.86
C PRO A 161 -16.44 -1.80 -22.82
N SER A 162 -17.48 -2.45 -22.31
CA SER A 162 -17.56 -3.92 -22.22
C SER A 162 -17.97 -4.59 -23.54
N PHE A 163 -18.06 -3.83 -24.61
CA PHE A 163 -18.42 -4.25 -25.97
C PHE A 163 -17.73 -3.29 -26.96
N ASP A 164 -17.47 -3.76 -28.16
CA ASP A 164 -16.94 -2.99 -29.27
C ASP A 164 -18.05 -2.60 -30.28
N ARG A 165 -17.69 -1.88 -31.35
CA ARG A 165 -18.59 -1.41 -32.39
C ARG A 165 -19.29 -2.57 -33.10
N TYR A 166 -18.54 -3.60 -33.47
CA TYR A 166 -19.09 -4.79 -34.12
C TYR A 166 -20.11 -5.49 -33.24
N GLN A 167 -19.77 -5.72 -31.97
CA GLN A 167 -20.68 -6.34 -30.99
C GLN A 167 -21.95 -5.50 -30.77
N PHE A 168 -21.82 -4.17 -30.73
CA PHE A 168 -22.97 -3.27 -30.60
C PHE A 168 -23.94 -3.42 -31.79
N GLU A 169 -23.43 -3.40 -33.03
CA GLU A 169 -24.23 -3.54 -34.26
C GLU A 169 -24.91 -4.92 -34.34
N GLN A 170 -24.20 -6.00 -33.99
CA GLN A 170 -24.75 -7.34 -33.94
C GLN A 170 -25.89 -7.46 -32.91
N VAL A 171 -25.70 -6.91 -31.70
CA VAL A 171 -26.76 -6.89 -30.68
C VAL A 171 -28.00 -6.16 -31.19
N GLN A 172 -27.84 -5.00 -31.81
CA GLN A 172 -28.97 -4.21 -32.35
C GLN A 172 -29.71 -4.98 -33.46
N ALA A 173 -28.98 -5.57 -34.41
CA ALA A 173 -29.56 -6.35 -35.50
C ALA A 173 -30.39 -7.52 -34.98
N MET A 174 -29.87 -8.27 -34.01
CA MET A 174 -30.56 -9.42 -33.43
C MET A 174 -31.77 -9.00 -32.55
N LEU A 175 -31.69 -7.87 -31.86
CA LEU A 175 -32.84 -7.32 -31.13
C LEU A 175 -33.98 -6.95 -32.08
N THR A 176 -33.67 -6.35 -33.24
CA THR A 176 -34.65 -6.00 -34.25
C THR A 176 -35.33 -7.25 -34.84
N GLN A 177 -34.61 -8.37 -34.93
CA GLN A 177 -35.15 -9.66 -35.37
C GLN A 177 -35.95 -10.39 -34.27
N GLY A 178 -36.08 -9.82 -33.06
CA GLY A 178 -36.81 -10.40 -31.95
C GLY A 178 -36.10 -11.56 -31.25
N VAL A 179 -34.79 -11.70 -31.42
CA VAL A 179 -33.99 -12.75 -30.76
C VAL A 179 -33.92 -12.49 -29.26
N GLY A 180 -34.04 -13.53 -28.45
CA GLY A 180 -34.02 -13.43 -26.99
C GLY A 180 -32.66 -13.04 -26.44
N VAL A 181 -32.63 -12.21 -25.39
CA VAL A 181 -31.40 -11.63 -24.76
C VAL A 181 -30.34 -12.70 -24.43
N SER A 182 -30.74 -13.87 -23.96
CA SER A 182 -29.79 -14.93 -23.61
C SER A 182 -29.11 -15.53 -24.85
N ALA A 183 -29.83 -15.67 -25.97
CA ALA A 183 -29.25 -16.12 -27.23
C ALA A 183 -28.31 -15.09 -27.82
N ILE A 184 -28.69 -13.81 -27.82
CA ILE A 184 -27.85 -12.70 -28.26
C ILE A 184 -26.55 -12.64 -27.44
N ALA A 185 -26.64 -12.71 -26.11
CA ALA A 185 -25.47 -12.68 -25.23
C ALA A 185 -24.48 -13.80 -25.52
N SER A 186 -25.00 -15.01 -25.79
CA SER A 186 -24.17 -16.19 -26.13
C SER A 186 -23.53 -16.05 -27.49
N GLU A 187 -24.29 -15.63 -28.51
CA GLU A 187 -23.85 -15.53 -29.91
C GLU A 187 -22.80 -14.43 -30.11
N VAL A 188 -23.04 -13.24 -29.50
CA VAL A 188 -22.16 -12.08 -29.65
C VAL A 188 -20.97 -12.10 -28.65
N GLY A 189 -21.00 -13.01 -27.66
CA GLY A 189 -19.94 -13.10 -26.65
C GLY A 189 -19.92 -11.93 -25.64
N VAL A 190 -21.09 -11.37 -25.31
CA VAL A 190 -21.24 -10.28 -24.33
C VAL A 190 -22.10 -10.74 -23.14
N SER A 191 -22.05 -9.99 -22.02
CA SER A 191 -22.93 -10.30 -20.90
C SER A 191 -24.39 -9.93 -21.20
N ARG A 192 -25.35 -10.65 -20.60
CA ARG A 192 -26.78 -10.30 -20.70
C ARG A 192 -27.03 -8.85 -20.25
N GLN A 193 -26.29 -8.39 -19.25
CA GLN A 193 -26.36 -7.03 -18.74
C GLN A 193 -25.93 -5.99 -19.80
N THR A 194 -24.95 -6.35 -20.65
CA THR A 194 -24.54 -5.54 -21.80
C THR A 194 -25.65 -5.47 -22.84
N VAL A 195 -26.31 -6.61 -23.14
CA VAL A 195 -27.45 -6.65 -24.09
C VAL A 195 -28.60 -5.79 -23.56
N TYR A 196 -28.97 -5.89 -22.28
CA TYR A 196 -29.99 -5.03 -21.67
C TYR A 196 -29.63 -3.55 -21.77
N ARG A 197 -28.39 -3.16 -21.48
CA ARG A 197 -27.94 -1.76 -21.60
C ARG A 197 -28.09 -1.22 -23.02
N ILE A 198 -27.71 -2.00 -24.02
CA ILE A 198 -27.85 -1.61 -25.44
C ILE A 198 -29.31 -1.53 -25.84
N ARG A 199 -30.16 -2.46 -25.39
CA ARG A 199 -31.60 -2.46 -25.67
C ARG A 199 -32.31 -1.28 -25.03
N ASP A 200 -32.01 -0.99 -23.76
CA ASP A 200 -32.75 -0.01 -22.97
C ASP A 200 -32.33 1.44 -23.33
N ASP A 201 -31.07 1.65 -23.75
CA ASP A 201 -30.57 2.94 -24.22
C ASP A 201 -29.45 2.76 -25.27
N ALA A 202 -29.85 2.52 -26.50
CA ALA A 202 -28.93 2.35 -27.63
C ALA A 202 -28.12 3.62 -27.92
N ALA A 203 -28.73 4.81 -27.73
CA ALA A 203 -28.08 6.09 -27.99
C ALA A 203 -26.95 6.35 -27.01
N ALA A 204 -27.16 6.12 -25.71
CA ALA A 204 -26.11 6.24 -24.70
C ALA A 204 -24.99 5.21 -24.91
N ALA A 205 -25.33 3.98 -25.33
CA ALA A 205 -24.35 2.93 -25.63
C ALA A 205 -23.46 3.32 -26.83
N ALA A 206 -24.05 3.87 -27.91
CA ALA A 206 -23.35 4.38 -29.07
C ALA A 206 -22.42 5.56 -28.72
N ALA A 207 -22.94 6.55 -27.99
CA ALA A 207 -22.17 7.71 -27.54
C ALA A 207 -21.00 7.35 -26.63
N MET A 208 -21.11 6.25 -25.87
CA MET A 208 -20.01 5.75 -25.05
C MET A 208 -18.89 5.15 -25.92
N LEU A 209 -19.24 4.42 -27.00
CA LEU A 209 -18.27 3.88 -27.96
C LEU A 209 -17.57 5.03 -28.70
N GLU A 210 -18.31 6.01 -29.23
CA GLU A 210 -17.75 7.15 -29.92
C GLU A 210 -16.76 7.91 -29.07
N ARG A 211 -17.09 8.21 -27.81
CA ARG A 211 -16.17 8.87 -26.88
C ARG A 211 -14.91 8.05 -26.62
N TRP A 212 -15.02 6.73 -26.62
CA TRP A 212 -13.87 5.87 -26.41
C TRP A 212 -13.00 5.81 -27.67
N GLU A 213 -13.61 5.69 -28.86
CA GLU A 213 -12.94 5.65 -30.16
C GLU A 213 -12.20 6.96 -30.47
N GLN A 214 -12.82 8.11 -30.21
CA GLN A 214 -12.19 9.44 -30.37
C GLN A 214 -10.93 9.62 -29.51
N LYS A 215 -10.79 8.87 -28.41
CA LYS A 215 -9.62 8.89 -27.55
C LYS A 215 -8.57 7.85 -27.96
N MET A 216 -8.80 7.07 -29.00
CA MET A 216 -7.78 6.17 -29.56
C MET A 216 -6.86 6.98 -30.47
N PRO A 217 -5.52 6.91 -30.34
CA PRO A 217 -4.66 7.43 -31.39
C PRO A 217 -4.97 6.68 -32.69
N ASP A 218 -4.95 7.40 -33.81
CA ASP A 218 -5.10 6.78 -35.13
C ASP A 218 -4.21 5.55 -35.17
N SER A 219 -4.82 4.39 -35.38
CA SER A 219 -4.11 3.13 -35.47
C SER A 219 -3.07 3.27 -36.57
N VAL A 220 -1.80 3.12 -36.23
CA VAL A 220 -0.73 2.92 -37.22
C VAL A 220 -1.20 1.77 -38.12
N PRO A 221 -1.35 1.96 -39.43
CA PRO A 221 -1.70 0.86 -40.33
C PRO A 221 -0.56 -0.17 -40.29
N ALA A 222 -1.00 -1.45 -40.22
CA ALA A 222 -0.12 -2.62 -40.17
C ALA A 222 0.75 -2.73 -41.45
#